data_d65e0a8fb0a7ddbb42d9781e2af28e71
#
_entry.id   d65e0a8fb0a7ddbb42d9781e2af28e71
#
_cell.length_a   1.000
_cell.length_b   1.000
_cell.length_c   1.000
_cell.angle_alpha   90.00
_cell.angle_beta   90.00
_cell.angle_gamma   90.00
#
_symmetry.space_group_name_H-M   'P 1'
#
loop_
_entity.id
_entity.type
_entity.pdbx_description
1 polymer ?
#
loop_
_entity_poly.entity_id
_entity_poly.type
_entity_poly.pdbx_seq_one_letter_code
_entity_poly.pdbx_strand_id
1 'polypeptide(L)'
;MSLYVDLSIHKIEVVKPKIDLKPVLKLQEKVDKTLPKDEYYCPTEFDEMMEDMEGDYILLGVYDRDKLIAASFATQYGSLPDFKPVTDYVDIPVEKSMNHEFVIVDMDYRGNGLQKRFMDATMREARKLGYEYMWCCAHPDNTPSVCSIEGSGYKLATTVQINDWTRNIYYRSITL
;
A
#
# COMPACT_ATOMS: atom_id res chain seq x y z
N MET A 1 -16.89 12.18 12.40
CA MET A 1 -17.85 11.87 11.31
C MET A 1 -17.07 11.85 10.02
N SER A 2 -16.98 10.70 9.33
CA SER A 2 -16.21 10.62 8.08
C SER A 2 -16.88 11.42 6.97
N LEU A 3 -16.06 12.10 6.15
CA LEU A 3 -16.53 12.78 4.95
C LEU A 3 -16.85 11.76 3.86
N TYR A 4 -17.94 11.98 3.15
CA TYR A 4 -18.31 11.11 2.04
C TYR A 4 -17.40 11.34 0.83
N VAL A 5 -16.98 10.24 0.18
CA VAL A 5 -16.18 10.26 -1.03
C VAL A 5 -17.03 9.76 -2.20
N ASP A 6 -17.47 10.67 -3.04
CA ASP A 6 -18.14 10.32 -4.30
C ASP A 6 -17.09 10.05 -5.39
N LEU A 7 -16.95 8.80 -5.77
CA LEU A 7 -15.95 8.38 -6.77
C LEU A 7 -16.34 8.73 -8.22
N SER A 8 -17.51 9.29 -8.45
CA SER A 8 -17.80 9.94 -9.74
C SER A 8 -17.02 11.25 -9.88
N ILE A 9 -16.70 11.88 -8.75
CA ILE A 9 -15.97 13.15 -8.66
C ILE A 9 -14.52 12.94 -8.19
N HIS A 10 -14.34 12.10 -7.15
CA HIS A 10 -13.03 11.77 -6.57
C HIS A 10 -12.47 10.52 -7.25
N LYS A 11 -11.78 10.67 -8.36
CA LYS A 11 -11.20 9.55 -9.12
C LYS A 11 -9.84 9.15 -8.56
N ILE A 12 -9.54 7.86 -8.65
CA ILE A 12 -8.17 7.37 -8.45
C ILE A 12 -7.38 7.76 -9.69
N GLU A 13 -6.28 8.48 -9.49
CA GLU A 13 -5.40 8.94 -10.55
C GLU A 13 -3.93 8.68 -10.24
N VAL A 14 -3.10 8.63 -11.26
CA VAL A 14 -1.66 8.47 -11.10
C VAL A 14 -1.08 9.76 -10.53
N VAL A 15 -0.42 9.66 -9.38
CA VAL A 15 0.35 10.75 -8.82
C VAL A 15 1.63 10.94 -9.65
N LYS A 16 1.98 12.18 -9.97
CA LYS A 16 3.17 12.50 -10.74
C LYS A 16 4.34 12.87 -9.78
N PRO A 17 5.09 11.89 -9.27
CA PRO A 17 6.05 12.11 -8.21
C PRO A 17 7.21 13.03 -8.60
N LYS A 18 7.59 13.04 -9.88
CA LYS A 18 8.64 13.94 -10.40
C LYS A 18 8.29 15.43 -10.25
N ILE A 19 7.04 15.74 -9.92
CA ILE A 19 6.59 17.12 -9.73
C ILE A 19 6.60 17.47 -8.25
N ASP A 20 6.00 16.67 -7.39
CA ASP A 20 5.98 16.93 -5.94
C ASP A 20 5.49 15.70 -5.13
N LEU A 21 6.37 15.09 -4.32
CA LEU A 21 6.02 14.04 -3.35
C LEU A 21 5.53 14.59 -2.00
N LYS A 22 5.66 15.89 -1.75
CA LYS A 22 5.29 16.49 -0.45
C LYS A 22 3.86 16.18 -0.01
N PRO A 23 2.82 16.15 -0.88
CA PRO A 23 1.48 15.77 -0.47
C PRO A 23 1.39 14.35 0.08
N VAL A 24 2.15 13.40 -0.51
CA VAL A 24 2.18 12.00 -0.07
C VAL A 24 2.82 11.90 1.31
N LEU A 25 4.00 12.52 1.50
CA LEU A 25 4.72 12.53 2.78
C LEU A 25 3.89 13.17 3.89
N LYS A 26 3.24 14.30 3.61
CA LYS A 26 2.33 14.95 4.58
C LYS A 26 1.14 14.06 4.95
N LEU A 27 0.61 13.31 3.98
CA LEU A 27 -0.49 12.39 4.24
C LEU A 27 -0.02 11.20 5.09
N GLN A 28 1.17 10.65 4.82
CA GLN A 28 1.80 9.62 5.64
C GLN A 28 1.93 10.09 7.10
N GLU A 29 2.56 11.24 7.31
CA GLU A 29 2.74 11.84 8.66
C GLU A 29 1.40 12.05 9.38
N LYS A 30 0.38 12.54 8.66
CA LYS A 30 -0.96 12.72 9.24
C LYS A 30 -1.58 11.40 9.64
N VAL A 31 -1.48 10.37 8.79
CA VAL A 31 -2.06 9.06 9.04
C VAL A 31 -1.37 8.39 10.22
N ASP A 32 -0.05 8.41 10.26
CA ASP A 32 0.76 7.83 11.33
C ASP A 32 0.35 8.37 12.70
N LYS A 33 0.27 9.69 12.85
CA LYS A 33 -0.17 10.36 14.09
C LYS A 33 -1.59 10.02 14.53
N THR A 34 -2.39 9.37 13.71
CA THR A 34 -3.79 9.02 13.99
C THR A 34 -4.00 7.55 14.27
N LEU A 35 -2.96 6.75 14.18
CA LEU A 35 -3.03 5.32 14.49
C LEU A 35 -2.93 5.08 16.01
N PRO A 36 -3.60 4.04 16.52
CA PRO A 36 -3.60 3.77 17.95
C PRO A 36 -2.28 3.16 18.45
N LYS A 37 -1.44 2.65 17.55
CA LYS A 37 -0.14 2.06 17.85
C LYS A 37 0.84 2.38 16.73
N ASP A 38 2.06 2.77 17.08
CA ASP A 38 3.13 3.10 16.12
C ASP A 38 3.50 1.90 15.23
N GLU A 39 3.40 0.68 15.77
CA GLU A 39 3.68 -0.56 15.04
C GLU A 39 2.69 -0.88 13.91
N TYR A 40 1.57 -0.15 13.79
CA TYR A 40 0.56 -0.40 12.73
C TYR A 40 0.96 0.13 11.38
N TYR A 41 1.82 1.11 11.32
CA TYR A 41 2.31 1.71 10.09
C TYR A 41 3.76 2.16 10.25
N CYS A 42 4.54 1.97 9.21
CA CYS A 42 5.89 2.49 9.08
C CYS A 42 5.88 3.43 7.88
N PRO A 43 5.95 4.75 8.10
CA PRO A 43 6.05 5.69 6.99
C PRO A 43 7.32 5.43 6.17
N THR A 44 7.19 5.43 4.85
CA THR A 44 8.34 5.35 3.94
C THR A 44 8.93 6.75 3.79
N GLU A 45 10.21 6.90 4.06
CA GLU A 45 10.91 8.17 3.97
C GLU A 45 11.09 8.63 2.52
N PHE A 46 11.39 9.92 2.33
CA PHE A 46 11.53 10.49 0.98
C PHE A 46 12.60 9.79 0.15
N ASP A 47 13.78 9.56 0.74
CA ASP A 47 14.90 8.95 0.03
C ASP A 47 14.59 7.49 -0.33
N GLU A 48 13.97 6.74 0.57
CA GLU A 48 13.48 5.37 0.30
C GLU A 48 12.48 5.35 -0.86
N MET A 49 11.47 6.25 -0.84
CA MET A 49 10.53 6.34 -1.96
C MET A 49 11.23 6.64 -3.28
N MET A 50 12.26 7.49 -3.26
CA MET A 50 13.02 7.83 -4.48
C MET A 50 13.82 6.65 -4.99
N GLU A 51 14.45 5.88 -4.10
CA GLU A 51 15.17 4.64 -4.46
C GLU A 51 14.20 3.60 -5.05
N ASP A 52 13.07 3.37 -4.40
CA ASP A 52 12.05 2.45 -4.87
C ASP A 52 11.48 2.83 -6.26
N MET A 53 11.47 4.12 -6.58
CA MET A 53 11.02 4.63 -7.87
C MET A 53 12.06 4.54 -8.98
N GLU A 54 13.27 4.08 -8.71
CA GLU A 54 14.26 3.77 -9.77
C GLU A 54 13.85 2.53 -10.59
N GLY A 55 13.09 1.60 -9.98
CA GLY A 55 12.49 0.45 -10.63
C GLY A 55 11.05 0.68 -11.08
N ASP A 56 10.32 -0.42 -11.27
CA ASP A 56 8.89 -0.36 -11.54
C ASP A 56 8.11 0.02 -10.26
N TYR A 57 7.30 1.03 -10.36
CA TYR A 57 6.42 1.46 -9.26
C TYR A 57 5.02 1.86 -9.74
N ILE A 58 4.08 1.86 -8.80
CA ILE A 58 2.73 2.34 -8.99
C ILE A 58 2.39 3.28 -7.82
N LEU A 59 2.17 4.55 -8.11
CA LEU A 59 1.73 5.54 -7.14
C LEU A 59 0.39 6.13 -7.58
N LEU A 60 -0.65 5.84 -6.80
CA LEU A 60 -2.02 6.29 -7.07
C LEU A 60 -2.51 7.21 -5.96
N GLY A 61 -3.36 8.15 -6.30
CA GLY A 61 -3.95 9.10 -5.35
C GLY A 61 -5.42 9.38 -5.60
N VAL A 62 -6.10 9.86 -4.57
CA VAL A 62 -7.41 10.49 -4.65
C VAL A 62 -7.32 11.88 -4.06
N TYR A 63 -7.83 12.85 -4.80
CA TYR A 63 -7.84 14.25 -4.39
C TYR A 63 -9.26 14.73 -4.11
N ASP A 64 -9.40 15.51 -3.04
CA ASP A 64 -10.56 16.37 -2.82
C ASP A 64 -10.11 17.81 -3.10
N ARG A 65 -10.51 18.34 -4.25
CA ARG A 65 -9.97 19.57 -4.84
C ARG A 65 -8.44 19.44 -5.00
N ASP A 66 -7.67 20.29 -4.33
CA ASP A 66 -6.20 20.28 -4.37
C ASP A 66 -5.56 19.47 -3.23
N LYS A 67 -6.36 18.84 -2.37
CA LYS A 67 -5.87 18.08 -1.23
C LYS A 67 -5.82 16.59 -1.56
N LEU A 68 -4.63 15.98 -1.45
CA LEU A 68 -4.50 14.53 -1.47
C LEU A 68 -5.12 13.94 -0.19
N ILE A 69 -6.14 13.10 -0.33
CA ILE A 69 -6.90 12.51 0.78
C ILE A 69 -6.64 11.03 0.97
N ALA A 70 -6.10 10.37 -0.03
CA ALA A 70 -5.71 8.97 0.05
C ALA A 70 -4.64 8.67 -1.01
N ALA A 71 -3.74 7.74 -0.71
CA ALA A 71 -2.69 7.30 -1.62
C ALA A 71 -2.38 5.81 -1.46
N SER A 72 -1.86 5.21 -2.52
CA SER A 72 -1.38 3.83 -2.59
C SER A 72 -0.05 3.81 -3.31
N PHE A 73 0.93 3.11 -2.77
CA PHE A 73 2.25 2.94 -3.34
C PHE A 73 2.61 1.47 -3.41
N ALA A 74 3.12 1.04 -4.54
CA ALA A 74 3.62 -0.31 -4.74
C ALA A 74 4.90 -0.29 -5.58
N THR A 75 5.83 -1.19 -5.28
CA THR A 75 7.15 -1.28 -5.89
C THR A 75 7.53 -2.72 -6.21
N GLN A 76 8.51 -2.91 -7.07
CA GLN A 76 8.98 -4.24 -7.43
C GLN A 76 9.58 -4.98 -6.23
N TYR A 77 10.34 -4.32 -5.36
CA TYR A 77 11.12 -4.99 -4.32
C TYR A 77 10.69 -4.68 -2.87
N GLY A 78 10.12 -3.51 -2.61
CA GLY A 78 9.86 -3.04 -1.26
C GLY A 78 11.07 -2.55 -0.49
N SER A 79 10.89 -1.51 0.29
CA SER A 79 11.94 -0.70 0.90
C SER A 79 12.48 -1.19 2.25
N LEU A 80 12.03 -2.31 2.79
CA LEU A 80 12.51 -2.78 4.08
C LEU A 80 13.78 -3.62 3.91
N PRO A 81 14.99 -3.10 4.22
CA PRO A 81 16.27 -3.78 3.98
C PRO A 81 16.42 -5.11 4.71
N ASP A 82 15.70 -5.30 5.82
CA ASP A 82 15.70 -6.53 6.60
C ASP A 82 14.53 -7.47 6.25
N PHE A 83 13.73 -7.09 5.26
CA PHE A 83 12.56 -7.85 4.86
C PHE A 83 12.95 -8.89 3.84
N LYS A 84 12.97 -10.16 4.24
CA LYS A 84 13.13 -11.24 3.28
C LYS A 84 12.00 -11.16 2.26
N PRO A 85 12.30 -11.29 0.95
CA PRO A 85 11.27 -11.26 -0.07
C PRO A 85 10.19 -12.31 0.23
N VAL A 86 8.98 -12.05 -0.18
CA VAL A 86 7.84 -12.96 0.02
C VAL A 86 8.13 -14.38 -0.47
N THR A 87 9.05 -14.53 -1.42
CA THR A 87 9.54 -15.81 -1.96
C THR A 87 10.19 -16.71 -0.92
N ASP A 88 10.68 -16.18 0.19
CA ASP A 88 11.21 -16.99 1.28
C ASP A 88 10.07 -17.70 2.07
N TYR A 89 8.84 -17.27 1.87
CA TYR A 89 7.66 -17.80 2.57
C TYR A 89 6.66 -18.50 1.65
N VAL A 90 6.69 -18.19 0.36
CA VAL A 90 5.82 -18.80 -0.66
C VAL A 90 6.59 -18.97 -1.95
N ASP A 91 6.32 -20.06 -2.65
CA ASP A 91 6.96 -20.39 -3.93
C ASP A 91 6.34 -19.55 -5.07
N ILE A 92 6.77 -18.29 -5.14
CA ILE A 92 6.43 -17.36 -6.22
C ILE A 92 7.71 -16.68 -6.73
N PRO A 93 7.83 -16.40 -8.05
CA PRO A 93 9.01 -15.73 -8.57
C PRO A 93 9.05 -14.25 -8.16
N VAL A 94 10.17 -13.83 -7.56
CA VAL A 94 10.34 -12.47 -7.06
C VAL A 94 10.25 -11.44 -8.18
N GLU A 95 10.80 -11.76 -9.36
CA GLU A 95 10.78 -10.89 -10.55
C GLU A 95 9.38 -10.71 -11.16
N LYS A 96 8.43 -11.55 -10.75
CA LYS A 96 7.02 -11.50 -11.15
C LYS A 96 6.11 -10.97 -10.04
N SER A 97 6.69 -10.55 -8.93
CA SER A 97 5.95 -10.07 -7.77
C SER A 97 6.21 -8.58 -7.51
N MET A 98 5.20 -7.89 -7.02
CA MET A 98 5.27 -6.49 -6.63
C MET A 98 4.78 -6.33 -5.18
N ASN A 99 5.51 -5.57 -4.39
CA ASN A 99 5.11 -5.24 -3.02
C ASN A 99 4.13 -4.08 -2.99
N HIS A 100 3.06 -4.22 -2.26
CA HIS A 100 2.15 -3.13 -1.94
C HIS A 100 2.60 -2.49 -0.63
N GLU A 101 3.44 -1.45 -0.73
CA GLU A 101 4.11 -0.80 0.40
C GLU A 101 3.11 -0.20 1.37
N PHE A 102 2.23 0.65 0.84
CA PHE A 102 1.19 1.24 1.67
C PHE A 102 -0.10 1.55 0.91
N VAL A 103 -1.19 1.56 1.65
CA VAL A 103 -2.44 2.24 1.33
C VAL A 103 -2.82 3.10 2.52
N ILE A 104 -2.81 4.40 2.34
CA ILE A 104 -3.12 5.38 3.37
C ILE A 104 -4.37 6.19 3.02
N VAL A 105 -5.20 6.43 4.02
CA VAL A 105 -6.44 7.21 3.87
C VAL A 105 -6.53 8.21 5.02
N ASP A 106 -6.67 9.49 4.68
CA ASP A 106 -6.92 10.55 5.65
C ASP A 106 -8.11 10.14 6.55
N MET A 107 -7.94 10.27 7.87
CA MET A 107 -8.91 9.84 8.88
C MET A 107 -10.33 10.35 8.59
N ASP A 108 -10.44 11.59 8.13
CA ASP A 108 -11.74 12.22 7.85
C ASP A 108 -12.48 11.52 6.69
N TYR A 109 -11.77 10.78 5.84
CA TYR A 109 -12.29 10.10 4.64
C TYR A 109 -12.34 8.57 4.76
N ARG A 110 -12.04 8.02 5.95
CA ARG A 110 -12.15 6.57 6.20
C ARG A 110 -13.60 6.11 6.12
N GLY A 111 -13.81 4.78 5.96
CA GLY A 111 -15.14 4.18 5.86
C GLY A 111 -15.76 4.26 4.45
N ASN A 112 -15.07 4.82 3.45
CA ASN A 112 -15.53 4.92 2.07
C ASN A 112 -15.02 3.77 1.16
N GLY A 113 -14.40 2.73 1.73
CA GLY A 113 -13.88 1.60 0.96
C GLY A 113 -12.67 1.93 0.07
N LEU A 114 -11.99 3.06 0.31
CA LEU A 114 -10.86 3.53 -0.52
C LEU A 114 -9.71 2.53 -0.50
N GLN A 115 -9.39 1.92 0.65
CA GLN A 115 -8.31 0.95 0.74
C GLN A 115 -8.50 -0.21 -0.24
N LYS A 116 -9.68 -0.85 -0.21
CA LYS A 116 -9.99 -1.94 -1.16
C LYS A 116 -9.90 -1.49 -2.61
N ARG A 117 -10.41 -0.30 -2.92
CA ARG A 117 -10.39 0.24 -4.28
C ARG A 117 -8.98 0.52 -4.78
N PHE A 118 -8.08 0.99 -3.91
CA PHE A 118 -6.66 1.13 -4.23
C PHE A 118 -6.02 -0.23 -4.50
N MET A 119 -6.26 -1.22 -3.64
CA MET A 119 -5.73 -2.57 -3.87
C MET A 119 -6.16 -3.12 -5.23
N ASP A 120 -7.43 -2.99 -5.58
CA ASP A 120 -7.96 -3.41 -6.89
C ASP A 120 -7.35 -2.59 -8.05
N ALA A 121 -7.15 -1.28 -7.88
CA ALA A 121 -6.54 -0.42 -8.89
C ALA A 121 -5.06 -0.74 -9.09
N THR A 122 -4.30 -0.87 -8.01
CA THR A 122 -2.87 -1.22 -8.04
C THR A 122 -2.65 -2.57 -8.72
N MET A 123 -3.48 -3.59 -8.42
CA MET A 123 -3.40 -4.89 -9.09
C MET A 123 -3.65 -4.78 -10.60
N ARG A 124 -4.57 -3.91 -11.05
CA ARG A 124 -4.78 -3.69 -12.48
C ARG A 124 -3.57 -3.05 -13.15
N GLU A 125 -2.94 -2.09 -12.52
CA GLU A 125 -1.74 -1.45 -13.05
C GLU A 125 -0.55 -2.42 -13.04
N ALA A 126 -0.36 -3.20 -11.97
CA ALA A 126 0.69 -4.23 -11.87
C ALA A 126 0.59 -5.27 -13.02
N ARG A 127 -0.63 -5.73 -13.35
CA ARG A 127 -0.85 -6.61 -14.51
C ARG A 127 -0.41 -5.98 -15.84
N LYS A 128 -0.64 -4.69 -16.04
CA LYS A 128 -0.20 -3.98 -17.25
C LYS A 128 1.32 -3.93 -17.37
N LEU A 129 2.02 -3.91 -16.24
CA LEU A 129 3.48 -3.97 -16.15
C LEU A 129 4.02 -5.41 -16.30
N GLY A 130 3.14 -6.43 -16.32
CA GLY A 130 3.52 -7.83 -16.50
C GLY A 130 3.74 -8.61 -15.21
N TYR A 131 3.37 -8.06 -14.06
CA TYR A 131 3.44 -8.76 -12.79
C TYR A 131 2.30 -9.77 -12.65
N GLU A 132 2.61 -10.88 -11.98
CA GLU A 132 1.70 -12.01 -11.80
C GLU A 132 1.25 -12.18 -10.34
N TYR A 133 1.97 -11.55 -9.40
CA TYR A 133 1.72 -11.62 -7.97
C TYR A 133 1.82 -10.25 -7.32
N MET A 134 1.00 -10.05 -6.30
CA MET A 134 1.12 -8.94 -5.36
C MET A 134 1.30 -9.50 -3.95
N TRP A 135 2.10 -8.84 -3.15
CA TRP A 135 2.23 -9.13 -1.74
C TRP A 135 2.21 -7.87 -0.89
N CYS A 136 1.95 -8.00 0.38
CA CYS A 136 1.94 -6.91 1.35
C CYS A 136 2.08 -7.46 2.76
N CYS A 137 2.28 -6.59 3.72
CA CYS A 137 2.26 -6.96 5.13
C CYS A 137 1.34 -6.05 5.96
N ALA A 138 0.92 -6.54 7.12
CA ALA A 138 0.20 -5.77 8.13
C ALA A 138 0.46 -6.32 9.53
N HIS A 139 0.38 -5.47 10.54
CA HIS A 139 0.35 -5.94 11.91
C HIS A 139 -0.93 -6.77 12.15
N PRO A 140 -0.86 -7.96 12.81
CA PRO A 140 -2.03 -8.83 13.01
C PRO A 140 -3.21 -8.14 13.70
N ASP A 141 -2.94 -7.26 14.64
CA ASP A 141 -3.98 -6.52 15.40
C ASP A 141 -4.54 -5.32 14.63
N ASN A 142 -3.95 -4.94 13.49
CA ASN A 142 -4.49 -3.88 12.65
C ASN A 142 -5.70 -4.40 11.86
N THR A 143 -6.79 -4.71 12.59
CA THR A 143 -8.01 -5.31 12.05
C THR A 143 -8.55 -4.60 10.79
N PRO A 144 -8.62 -3.26 10.71
CA PRO A 144 -9.08 -2.59 9.48
C PRO A 144 -8.22 -2.92 8.26
N SER A 145 -6.89 -2.96 8.41
CA SER A 145 -5.97 -3.31 7.34
C SER A 145 -6.10 -4.78 6.96
N VAL A 146 -6.06 -5.68 7.94
CA VAL A 146 -6.23 -7.13 7.74
C VAL A 146 -7.53 -7.43 6.99
N CYS A 147 -8.67 -6.91 7.44
CA CYS A 147 -9.97 -7.11 6.78
C CYS A 147 -9.97 -6.61 5.32
N SER A 148 -9.31 -5.47 5.05
CA SER A 148 -9.23 -4.93 3.69
C SER A 148 -8.35 -5.78 2.78
N ILE A 149 -7.21 -6.27 3.29
CA ILE A 149 -6.27 -7.14 2.58
C ILE A 149 -6.96 -8.47 2.23
N GLU A 150 -7.52 -9.15 3.22
CA GLU A 150 -8.22 -10.43 3.02
C GLU A 150 -9.47 -10.27 2.14
N GLY A 151 -10.24 -9.21 2.37
CA GLY A 151 -11.40 -8.84 1.54
C GLY A 151 -11.05 -8.48 0.09
N SER A 152 -9.77 -8.19 -0.19
CA SER A 152 -9.23 -8.02 -1.53
C SER A 152 -8.66 -9.31 -2.11
N GLY A 153 -8.87 -10.46 -1.45
CA GLY A 153 -8.50 -11.80 -1.93
C GLY A 153 -7.04 -12.18 -1.73
N TYR A 154 -6.30 -11.44 -0.90
CA TYR A 154 -4.97 -11.87 -0.47
C TYR A 154 -5.08 -13.03 0.54
N LYS A 155 -4.10 -13.91 0.51
CA LYS A 155 -3.98 -15.05 1.42
C LYS A 155 -2.83 -14.82 2.38
N LEU A 156 -3.03 -15.15 3.65
CA LEU A 156 -1.96 -15.18 4.64
C LEU A 156 -0.96 -16.28 4.26
N ALA A 157 0.30 -15.89 4.07
CA ALA A 157 1.41 -16.81 3.89
C ALA A 157 1.96 -17.26 5.23
N THR A 158 2.30 -16.31 6.08
CA THR A 158 2.91 -16.56 7.40
C THR A 158 2.81 -15.33 8.29
N THR A 159 3.12 -15.50 9.56
CA THR A 159 3.35 -14.41 10.50
C THR A 159 4.81 -14.46 10.93
N VAL A 160 5.51 -13.34 10.84
CA VAL A 160 6.94 -13.23 11.14
C VAL A 160 7.18 -12.12 12.16
N GLN A 161 8.30 -12.23 12.86
CA GLN A 161 8.86 -11.16 13.67
C GLN A 161 9.97 -10.49 12.88
N ILE A 162 9.83 -9.18 12.65
CA ILE A 162 10.82 -8.36 11.96
C ILE A 162 11.27 -7.29 12.95
N ASN A 163 12.50 -7.43 13.45
CA ASN A 163 12.96 -6.65 14.59
C ASN A 163 11.96 -6.78 15.76
N ASP A 164 11.44 -5.69 16.26
CA ASP A 164 10.45 -5.68 17.35
C ASP A 164 8.99 -5.74 16.87
N TRP A 165 8.77 -5.90 15.56
CA TRP A 165 7.45 -5.77 14.95
C TRP A 165 6.93 -7.10 14.41
N THR A 166 5.72 -7.47 14.81
CA THR A 166 5.03 -8.63 14.25
C THR A 166 4.34 -8.25 12.94
N ARG A 167 4.52 -9.06 11.89
CA ARG A 167 3.90 -8.84 10.58
C ARG A 167 3.27 -10.12 10.04
N ASN A 168 2.03 -10.01 9.64
CA ASN A 168 1.39 -10.96 8.73
C ASN A 168 1.85 -10.64 7.31
N ILE A 169 2.35 -11.65 6.60
CA ILE A 169 2.72 -11.57 5.20
C ILE A 169 1.58 -12.14 4.37
N TYR A 170 1.09 -11.35 3.45
CA TYR A 170 -0.01 -11.72 2.56
C TYR A 170 0.46 -11.71 1.11
N TYR A 171 -0.12 -12.60 0.29
CA TYR A 171 0.14 -12.63 -1.14
C TYR A 171 -1.12 -12.94 -1.92
N ARG A 172 -1.13 -12.59 -3.20
CA ARG A 172 -2.22 -12.88 -4.13
C ARG A 172 -1.66 -13.08 -5.54
N SER A 173 -2.07 -14.16 -6.23
CA SER A 173 -1.94 -14.24 -7.69
C SER A 173 -2.89 -13.23 -8.33
N ILE A 174 -2.38 -12.48 -9.29
CA ILE A 174 -3.14 -11.47 -10.04
C ILE A 174 -3.24 -11.81 -11.54
N THR A 175 -2.82 -13.02 -11.93
CA THR A 175 -3.10 -13.56 -13.28
C THR A 175 -4.60 -13.73 -13.49
N LEU A 176 -5.06 -13.56 -14.70
CA LEU A 176 -6.46 -13.76 -15.11
C LEU A 176 -6.81 -15.24 -15.17
#